data_99a3260c9c3772e96fcdda88a60d5af6
#
_entry.id   99a3260c9c3772e96fcdda88a60d5af6
#
_cell.length_a   1.000
_cell.length_b   1.000
_cell.length_c   1.000
_cell.angle_alpha   90.00
_cell.angle_beta   90.00
_cell.angle_gamma   90.00
#
_symmetry.space_group_name_H-M   'P 1'
#
loop_
_entity.id
_entity.type
_entity.pdbx_description
1 polymer ?
#
loop_
_entity_poly.entity_id
_entity_poly.type
_entity_poly.pdbx_seq_one_letter_code
_entity_poly.pdbx_strand_id
1 'polypeptide(L)'
;MYVPIVVEQSERGERSYDIYSRLLKDRIIFLGGPIDDNVANAVIAQMLFLEAEDPDKDIHLYINSPGGVVTAGMAIYDTMQYIKPDVSTICVGSAASMGAVLLTAGTKGKRYALPHARIMIHQPLGGVQGQASEIEIHAREILRMREELNVILASRSGQDIEVVARDTDRDNFMSAQDAVEYGLIDEVLTREPVELSLIHISEPTRHSLIS
;
A
#
# COMPACT_ATOMS: atom_id res chain seq x y z
N MET A 1 13.94 -12.66 -9.93
CA MET A 1 13.93 -12.03 -8.59
C MET A 1 14.61 -12.99 -7.61
N TYR A 2 15.58 -12.54 -6.81
CA TYR A 2 16.16 -13.34 -5.73
C TYR A 2 15.27 -13.25 -4.50
N VAL A 3 14.74 -14.39 -4.04
CA VAL A 3 13.89 -14.47 -2.85
C VAL A 3 14.72 -15.10 -1.72
N PRO A 4 15.09 -14.35 -0.67
CA PRO A 4 15.85 -14.87 0.46
C PRO A 4 15.09 -15.96 1.22
N ILE A 5 15.84 -16.93 1.75
CA ILE A 5 15.31 -17.96 2.64
C ILE A 5 15.72 -17.62 4.07
N VAL A 6 14.79 -17.72 5.01
CA VAL A 6 15.02 -17.58 6.45
C VAL A 6 14.79 -18.92 7.14
N VAL A 7 15.59 -19.22 8.14
CA VAL A 7 15.48 -20.45 8.95
C VAL A 7 15.07 -20.06 10.37
N GLU A 8 13.97 -20.58 10.84
CA GLU A 8 13.52 -20.45 12.23
C GLU A 8 13.84 -21.70 13.00
N GLN A 9 14.43 -21.56 14.16
CA GLN A 9 14.58 -22.64 15.14
C GLN A 9 13.37 -22.67 16.08
N SER A 10 12.75 -23.82 16.21
CA SER A 10 11.66 -24.07 17.16
C SER A 10 11.98 -25.31 18.01
N GLU A 11 11.24 -25.51 19.10
CA GLU A 11 11.36 -26.72 19.92
C GLU A 11 11.14 -28.03 19.14
N ARG A 12 10.51 -27.95 17.94
CA ARG A 12 10.21 -29.08 17.05
C ARG A 12 11.21 -29.23 15.90
N GLY A 13 12.31 -28.43 15.89
CA GLY A 13 13.35 -28.45 14.86
C GLY A 13 13.38 -27.16 14.01
N GLU A 14 14.21 -27.17 12.97
CA GLU A 14 14.38 -26.07 12.03
C GLU A 14 13.28 -26.08 10.95
N ARG A 15 12.77 -24.88 10.64
CA ARG A 15 11.86 -24.67 9.51
C ARG A 15 12.39 -23.57 8.61
N SER A 16 12.45 -23.86 7.32
CA SER A 16 12.83 -22.90 6.29
C SER A 16 11.60 -22.28 5.64
N TYR A 17 11.62 -20.96 5.47
CA TYR A 17 10.60 -20.20 4.75
C TYR A 17 11.29 -19.27 3.74
N ASP A 18 10.66 -19.01 2.60
CA ASP A 18 11.01 -17.79 1.88
C ASP A 18 10.52 -16.57 2.66
N ILE A 19 11.12 -15.40 2.36
CA ILE A 19 10.86 -14.19 3.16
C ILE A 19 9.39 -13.76 3.12
N TYR A 20 8.70 -13.91 1.97
CA TYR A 20 7.29 -13.52 1.85
C TYR A 20 6.38 -14.47 2.63
N SER A 21 6.63 -15.79 2.56
CA SER A 21 5.91 -16.77 3.38
C SER A 21 6.14 -16.55 4.88
N ARG A 22 7.33 -16.07 5.27
CA ARG A 22 7.61 -15.72 6.67
C ARG A 22 6.83 -14.49 7.10
N LEU A 23 6.81 -13.43 6.27
CA LEU A 23 6.05 -12.21 6.55
C LEU A 23 4.54 -12.48 6.60
N LEU A 24 4.03 -13.39 5.77
CA LEU A 24 2.62 -13.76 5.77
C LEU A 24 2.16 -14.33 7.13
N LYS A 25 3.02 -15.01 7.88
CA LYS A 25 2.71 -15.46 9.26
C LYS A 25 2.44 -14.29 10.21
N ASP A 26 3.03 -13.14 9.95
CA ASP A 26 2.78 -11.91 10.68
C ASP A 26 1.68 -11.05 10.02
N ARG A 27 0.90 -11.67 9.12
CA ARG A 27 -0.22 -11.06 8.38
C ARG A 27 0.20 -9.92 7.45
N ILE A 28 1.45 -9.96 6.98
CA ILE A 28 2.02 -8.99 6.07
C ILE A 28 2.02 -9.53 4.65
N ILE A 29 1.35 -8.80 3.76
CA ILE A 29 1.36 -9.04 2.31
C ILE A 29 2.16 -7.93 1.64
N PHE A 30 3.04 -8.28 0.70
CA PHE A 30 3.86 -7.31 -0.01
C PHE A 30 3.46 -7.24 -1.48
N LEU A 31 2.92 -6.09 -1.89
CA LEU A 31 2.60 -5.76 -3.28
C LEU A 31 3.75 -4.96 -3.87
N GLY A 32 4.74 -5.66 -4.44
CA GLY A 32 5.95 -5.08 -5.02
C GLY A 32 6.01 -5.25 -6.53
N GLY A 33 5.97 -4.15 -7.28
CA GLY A 33 6.06 -4.16 -8.74
C GLY A 33 4.72 -3.95 -9.46
N PRO A 34 4.68 -4.17 -10.80
CA PRO A 34 3.47 -4.00 -11.59
C PRO A 34 2.36 -4.98 -11.20
N ILE A 35 1.12 -4.50 -11.27
CA ILE A 35 -0.08 -5.29 -10.98
C ILE A 35 -0.57 -5.95 -12.27
N ASP A 36 -0.50 -7.27 -12.30
CA ASP A 36 -1.10 -8.13 -13.33
C ASP A 36 -2.01 -9.18 -12.68
N ASP A 37 -2.63 -10.04 -13.48
CA ASP A 37 -3.55 -11.07 -12.99
C ASP A 37 -2.86 -12.07 -12.04
N ASN A 38 -1.58 -12.40 -12.26
CA ASN A 38 -0.85 -13.33 -11.42
C ASN A 38 -0.58 -12.73 -10.04
N VAL A 39 -0.14 -11.47 -10.01
CA VAL A 39 0.06 -10.70 -8.77
C VAL A 39 -1.25 -10.54 -8.02
N ALA A 40 -2.33 -10.18 -8.72
CA ALA A 40 -3.66 -10.04 -8.11
C ALA A 40 -4.13 -11.34 -7.49
N ASN A 41 -4.08 -12.45 -8.22
CA ASN A 41 -4.46 -13.76 -7.71
C ASN A 41 -3.65 -14.17 -6.48
N ALA A 42 -2.34 -13.91 -6.47
CA ALA A 42 -1.49 -14.22 -5.32
C ALA A 42 -1.86 -13.37 -4.09
N VAL A 43 -2.10 -12.07 -4.25
CA VAL A 43 -2.52 -11.17 -3.15
C VAL A 43 -3.88 -11.59 -2.61
N ILE A 44 -4.86 -11.86 -3.49
CA ILE A 44 -6.21 -12.29 -3.12
C ILE A 44 -6.15 -13.61 -2.34
N ALA A 45 -5.40 -14.59 -2.83
CA ALA A 45 -5.26 -15.89 -2.14
C ALA A 45 -4.67 -15.72 -0.73
N GLN A 46 -3.69 -14.84 -0.56
CA GLN A 46 -3.12 -14.53 0.76
C GLN A 46 -4.15 -13.85 1.68
N MET A 47 -4.96 -12.91 1.16
CA MET A 47 -6.01 -12.25 1.95
C MET A 47 -7.07 -13.26 2.44
N LEU A 48 -7.55 -14.12 1.54
CA LEU A 48 -8.52 -15.16 1.88
C LEU A 48 -7.96 -16.18 2.88
N PHE A 49 -6.69 -16.56 2.73
CA PHE A 49 -6.01 -17.43 3.69
C PHE A 49 -5.94 -16.81 5.08
N LEU A 50 -5.54 -15.53 5.17
CA LEU A 50 -5.45 -14.82 6.45
C LEU A 50 -6.82 -14.58 7.10
N GLU A 51 -7.86 -14.33 6.32
CA GLU A 51 -9.24 -14.26 6.82
C GLU A 51 -9.67 -15.59 7.43
N ALA A 52 -9.37 -16.70 6.75
CA ALA A 52 -9.71 -18.03 7.24
C ALA A 52 -8.93 -18.43 8.51
N GLU A 53 -7.70 -17.92 8.69
CA GLU A 53 -6.92 -18.16 9.91
C GLU A 53 -7.45 -17.37 11.12
N ASP A 54 -7.69 -16.09 10.96
CA ASP A 54 -8.19 -15.23 12.03
C ASP A 54 -8.90 -13.99 11.42
N PRO A 55 -10.24 -13.99 11.36
CA PRO A 55 -10.99 -12.92 10.74
C PRO A 55 -11.05 -11.62 11.56
N ASP A 56 -10.58 -11.62 12.81
CA ASP A 56 -10.64 -10.48 13.72
C ASP A 56 -9.31 -9.69 13.79
N LYS A 57 -8.27 -10.19 13.12
CA LYS A 57 -6.97 -9.51 13.07
C LYS A 57 -6.74 -8.80 11.75
N ASP A 58 -6.16 -7.62 11.83
CA ASP A 58 -5.79 -6.81 10.67
C ASP A 58 -4.84 -7.54 9.71
N ILE A 59 -4.96 -7.20 8.43
CA ILE A 59 -4.01 -7.57 7.37
C ILE A 59 -3.22 -6.32 7.02
N HIS A 60 -1.88 -6.44 6.86
CA HIS A 60 -1.00 -5.34 6.52
C HIS A 60 -0.53 -5.48 5.08
N LEU A 61 -1.02 -4.61 4.19
CA LEU A 61 -0.64 -4.56 2.78
C LEU A 61 0.41 -3.49 2.54
N TYR A 62 1.66 -3.91 2.35
CA TYR A 62 2.77 -3.04 1.98
C TYR A 62 2.80 -2.86 0.47
N ILE A 63 2.82 -1.61 0.01
CA ILE A 63 2.70 -1.25 -1.41
C ILE A 63 3.95 -0.52 -1.87
N ASN A 64 4.59 -1.08 -2.92
CA ASN A 64 5.62 -0.44 -3.71
C ASN A 64 5.38 -0.78 -5.19
N SER A 65 4.45 -0.08 -5.81
CA SER A 65 3.92 -0.45 -7.12
C SER A 65 3.70 0.77 -8.03
N PRO A 66 4.08 0.67 -9.31
CA PRO A 66 3.75 1.68 -10.30
C PRO A 66 2.28 1.59 -10.77
N GLY A 67 1.49 0.66 -10.24
CA GLY A 67 0.17 0.31 -10.76
C GLY A 67 0.22 -0.81 -11.78
N GLY A 68 -0.75 -0.88 -12.68
CA GLY A 68 -0.82 -1.92 -13.70
C GLY A 68 -2.23 -2.10 -14.26
N VAL A 69 -2.63 -3.34 -14.52
CA VAL A 69 -3.91 -3.69 -15.13
C VAL A 69 -5.06 -3.32 -14.20
N VAL A 70 -5.98 -2.48 -14.69
CA VAL A 70 -7.10 -1.97 -13.90
C VAL A 70 -7.98 -3.10 -13.35
N THR A 71 -8.37 -4.07 -14.18
CA THR A 71 -9.21 -5.19 -13.75
C THR A 71 -8.54 -6.07 -12.68
N ALA A 72 -7.23 -6.30 -12.79
CA ALA A 72 -6.45 -7.01 -11.79
C ALA A 72 -6.41 -6.24 -10.46
N GLY A 73 -6.20 -4.92 -10.51
CA GLY A 73 -6.24 -4.07 -9.33
C GLY A 73 -7.63 -4.00 -8.69
N MET A 74 -8.69 -3.94 -9.50
CA MET A 74 -10.08 -3.96 -8.98
C MET A 74 -10.43 -5.28 -8.30
N ALA A 75 -9.90 -6.41 -8.77
CA ALA A 75 -10.10 -7.69 -8.09
C ALA A 75 -9.48 -7.69 -6.67
N ILE A 76 -8.31 -7.07 -6.50
CA ILE A 76 -7.71 -6.87 -5.16
C ILE A 76 -8.58 -5.91 -4.33
N TYR A 77 -9.00 -4.78 -4.93
CA TYR A 77 -9.85 -3.78 -4.27
C TYR A 77 -11.12 -4.41 -3.72
N ASP A 78 -11.86 -5.12 -4.57
CA ASP A 78 -13.11 -5.77 -4.17
C ASP A 78 -12.88 -6.79 -3.04
N THR A 79 -11.80 -7.56 -3.12
CA THR A 79 -11.43 -8.50 -2.06
C THR A 79 -11.15 -7.79 -0.74
N MET A 80 -10.41 -6.66 -0.76
CA MET A 80 -10.17 -5.83 0.44
C MET A 80 -11.47 -5.33 1.07
N GLN A 81 -12.50 -5.04 0.26
CA GLN A 81 -13.80 -4.59 0.77
C GLN A 81 -14.71 -5.75 1.21
N TYR A 82 -14.50 -6.95 0.67
CA TYR A 82 -15.33 -8.12 0.92
C TYR A 82 -14.96 -8.87 2.18
N ILE A 83 -13.67 -9.03 2.47
CA ILE A 83 -13.18 -9.78 3.63
C ILE A 83 -13.49 -9.05 4.94
N LYS A 84 -13.62 -9.82 6.03
CA LYS A 84 -13.94 -9.29 7.36
C LYS A 84 -12.77 -8.54 8.02
N PRO A 85 -11.50 -8.99 7.92
CA PRO A 85 -10.37 -8.27 8.50
C PRO A 85 -10.24 -6.86 7.96
N ASP A 86 -9.89 -5.90 8.83
CA ASP A 86 -9.42 -4.59 8.37
C ASP A 86 -8.11 -4.74 7.59
N VAL A 87 -8.00 -4.03 6.47
CA VAL A 87 -6.78 -3.99 5.68
C VAL A 87 -6.07 -2.66 5.90
N SER A 88 -4.97 -2.72 6.64
CA SER A 88 -4.04 -1.60 6.79
C SER A 88 -3.15 -1.52 5.55
N THR A 89 -3.02 -0.34 4.95
CA THR A 89 -2.18 -0.12 3.76
C THR A 89 -1.01 0.80 4.06
N ILE A 90 0.19 0.43 3.59
CA ILE A 90 1.42 1.18 3.86
C ILE A 90 2.20 1.38 2.56
N CYS A 91 2.34 2.61 2.09
CA CYS A 91 3.19 2.92 0.95
C CYS A 91 4.67 2.96 1.36
N VAL A 92 5.48 2.09 0.73
CA VAL A 92 6.94 2.06 0.88
C VAL A 92 7.57 2.31 -0.50
N GLY A 93 8.16 3.48 -0.69
CA GLY A 93 8.72 3.90 -1.98
C GLY A 93 7.69 4.57 -2.87
N SER A 94 6.86 3.82 -3.60
CA SER A 94 5.89 4.40 -4.52
C SER A 94 4.56 3.64 -4.54
N ALA A 95 3.46 4.39 -4.64
CA ALA A 95 2.13 3.88 -4.96
C ALA A 95 1.54 4.75 -6.08
N ALA A 96 1.55 4.24 -7.31
CA ALA A 96 1.10 4.99 -8.47
C ALA A 96 -0.07 4.29 -9.17
N SER A 97 -0.97 5.08 -9.81
CA SER A 97 -2.09 4.54 -10.59
C SER A 97 -2.94 3.57 -9.78
N MET A 98 -3.14 2.33 -10.22
CA MET A 98 -3.85 1.32 -9.44
C MET A 98 -3.20 1.06 -8.07
N GLY A 99 -1.88 1.25 -7.91
CA GLY A 99 -1.22 1.17 -6.60
C GLY A 99 -1.71 2.25 -5.64
N ALA A 100 -1.98 3.47 -6.12
CA ALA A 100 -2.56 4.55 -5.32
C ALA A 100 -4.03 4.27 -4.95
N VAL A 101 -4.79 3.69 -5.87
CA VAL A 101 -6.17 3.25 -5.61
C VAL A 101 -6.20 2.22 -4.49
N LEU A 102 -5.34 1.20 -4.54
CA LEU A 102 -5.24 0.19 -3.49
C LEU A 102 -4.74 0.74 -2.16
N LEU A 103 -3.81 1.69 -2.18
CA LEU A 103 -3.37 2.40 -0.97
C LEU A 103 -4.55 3.11 -0.28
N THR A 104 -5.33 3.84 -1.08
CA THR A 104 -6.50 4.60 -0.60
C THR A 104 -7.67 3.70 -0.19
N ALA A 105 -7.70 2.45 -0.72
CA ALA A 105 -8.71 1.44 -0.42
C ALA A 105 -8.60 0.82 0.98
N GLY A 106 -7.50 1.03 1.67
CA GLY A 106 -7.32 0.56 3.05
C GLY A 106 -8.41 1.04 4.00
N THR A 107 -8.54 0.38 5.14
CA THR A 107 -9.48 0.76 6.18
C THR A 107 -9.17 2.18 6.66
N LYS A 108 -10.18 3.03 6.74
CA LYS A 108 -10.03 4.44 7.17
C LYS A 108 -9.39 4.50 8.57
N GLY A 109 -8.39 5.35 8.73
CA GLY A 109 -7.56 5.44 9.94
C GLY A 109 -6.38 4.46 9.94
N LYS A 110 -6.25 3.59 8.92
CA LYS A 110 -5.18 2.58 8.81
C LYS A 110 -4.45 2.65 7.45
N ARG A 111 -4.43 3.83 6.82
CA ARG A 111 -3.76 4.08 5.52
C ARG A 111 -2.54 4.94 5.75
N TYR A 112 -1.38 4.44 5.41
CA TYR A 112 -0.10 5.04 5.79
C TYR A 112 0.86 5.18 4.61
N ALA A 113 1.86 6.06 4.78
CA ALA A 113 3.03 6.10 3.91
C ALA A 113 4.29 6.41 4.73
N LEU A 114 5.45 5.96 4.25
CA LEU A 114 6.74 6.39 4.77
C LEU A 114 7.07 7.82 4.28
N PRO A 115 7.91 8.61 5.00
CA PRO A 115 8.11 10.04 4.75
C PRO A 115 8.55 10.41 3.34
N HIS A 116 9.31 9.54 2.68
CA HIS A 116 9.82 9.78 1.33
C HIS A 116 9.04 9.04 0.24
N ALA A 117 7.94 8.40 0.59
CA ALA A 117 7.07 7.76 -0.38
C ALA A 117 6.48 8.76 -1.38
N ARG A 118 6.18 8.28 -2.58
CA ARG A 118 5.50 9.06 -3.62
C ARG A 118 4.20 8.39 -4.00
N ILE A 119 3.15 9.18 -4.01
CA ILE A 119 1.82 8.74 -4.43
C ILE A 119 1.48 9.44 -5.73
N MET A 120 0.94 8.73 -6.70
CA MET A 120 0.54 9.33 -7.97
C MET A 120 -0.82 8.81 -8.40
N ILE A 121 -1.73 9.73 -8.69
CA ILE A 121 -3.04 9.43 -9.26
C ILE A 121 -3.13 9.96 -10.69
N HIS A 122 -3.77 9.21 -11.55
CA HIS A 122 -4.09 9.60 -12.92
C HIS A 122 -5.22 8.75 -13.50
N GLN A 123 -5.78 9.19 -14.62
CA GLN A 123 -6.80 8.42 -15.34
C GLN A 123 -6.19 7.12 -15.95
N PRO A 124 -7.01 6.08 -16.19
CA PRO A 124 -6.53 4.86 -16.80
C PRO A 124 -5.96 5.11 -18.18
N LEU A 125 -4.84 4.46 -18.47
CA LEU A 125 -4.27 4.42 -19.81
C LEU A 125 -4.91 3.29 -20.59
N GLY A 126 -5.28 3.55 -21.85
CA GLY A 126 -5.82 2.55 -22.74
C GLY A 126 -5.58 2.89 -24.19
N GLY A 127 -5.56 1.86 -25.01
CA GLY A 127 -5.48 1.99 -26.47
C GLY A 127 -6.06 0.75 -27.12
N VAL A 128 -6.64 0.92 -28.32
CA VAL A 128 -7.24 -0.17 -29.08
C VAL A 128 -7.03 0.06 -30.56
N GLN A 129 -6.82 -1.03 -31.29
CA GLN A 129 -6.82 -1.08 -32.77
C GLN A 129 -7.88 -2.08 -33.21
N GLY A 130 -8.61 -1.74 -34.27
CA GLY A 130 -9.66 -2.61 -34.79
C GLY A 130 -10.62 -1.86 -35.70
N GLN A 131 -11.80 -2.45 -35.93
CA GLN A 131 -12.87 -1.80 -36.69
C GLN A 131 -13.46 -0.64 -35.83
N ALA A 132 -14.06 0.34 -36.52
CA ALA A 132 -14.60 1.52 -35.87
C ALA A 132 -15.59 1.17 -34.68
N SER A 133 -16.45 0.18 -34.88
CA SER A 133 -17.38 -0.30 -33.86
C SER A 133 -16.67 -0.93 -32.65
N GLU A 134 -15.57 -1.65 -32.86
CA GLU A 134 -14.76 -2.21 -31.77
C GLU A 134 -14.07 -1.11 -30.99
N ILE A 135 -13.48 -0.12 -31.69
CA ILE A 135 -12.85 1.04 -31.07
C ILE A 135 -13.86 1.79 -30.17
N GLU A 136 -15.11 1.98 -30.66
CA GLU A 136 -16.16 2.65 -29.88
C GLU A 136 -16.53 1.86 -28.61
N ILE A 137 -16.65 0.54 -28.69
CA ILE A 137 -16.93 -0.33 -27.54
C ILE A 137 -15.85 -0.19 -26.47
N HIS A 138 -14.59 -0.32 -26.87
CA HIS A 138 -13.45 -0.21 -25.95
C HIS A 138 -13.30 1.20 -25.37
N ALA A 139 -13.55 2.25 -26.18
CA ALA A 139 -13.51 3.62 -25.69
C ALA A 139 -14.55 3.86 -24.60
N ARG A 140 -15.80 3.36 -24.78
CA ARG A 140 -16.84 3.44 -23.73
C ARG A 140 -16.43 2.71 -22.45
N GLU A 141 -15.81 1.53 -22.57
CA GLU A 141 -15.36 0.78 -21.40
C GLU A 141 -14.25 1.51 -20.64
N ILE A 142 -13.28 2.10 -21.34
CA ILE A 142 -12.21 2.92 -20.71
C ILE A 142 -12.81 4.13 -19.99
N LEU A 143 -13.78 4.80 -20.59
CA LEU A 143 -14.48 5.94 -19.96
C LEU A 143 -15.26 5.49 -18.71
N ARG A 144 -15.94 4.35 -18.76
CA ARG A 144 -16.63 3.76 -17.62
C ARG A 144 -15.65 3.45 -16.47
N MET A 145 -14.53 2.79 -16.76
CA MET A 145 -13.50 2.50 -15.76
C MET A 145 -12.93 3.79 -15.14
N ARG A 146 -12.73 4.84 -15.93
CA ARG A 146 -12.27 6.14 -15.43
C ARG A 146 -13.26 6.72 -14.42
N GLU A 147 -14.55 6.72 -14.74
CA GLU A 147 -15.58 7.22 -13.83
C GLU A 147 -15.65 6.41 -12.53
N GLU A 148 -15.57 5.09 -12.63
CA GLU A 148 -15.58 4.18 -11.48
C GLU A 148 -14.38 4.42 -10.55
N LEU A 149 -13.17 4.55 -11.09
CA LEU A 149 -11.97 4.87 -10.31
C LEU A 149 -12.06 6.25 -9.66
N ASN A 150 -12.60 7.26 -10.35
CA ASN A 150 -12.80 8.58 -9.78
C ASN A 150 -13.81 8.55 -8.62
N VAL A 151 -14.90 7.78 -8.74
CA VAL A 151 -15.88 7.59 -7.65
C VAL A 151 -15.22 6.93 -6.44
N ILE A 152 -14.39 5.90 -6.66
CA ILE A 152 -13.65 5.24 -5.59
C ILE A 152 -12.72 6.24 -4.90
N LEU A 153 -11.89 6.95 -5.64
CA LEU A 153 -10.95 7.91 -5.08
C LEU A 153 -11.69 9.04 -4.33
N ALA A 154 -12.77 9.58 -4.88
CA ALA A 154 -13.56 10.63 -4.25
C ALA A 154 -14.18 10.14 -2.92
N SER A 155 -14.81 8.97 -2.92
CA SER A 155 -15.44 8.41 -1.73
C SER A 155 -14.43 8.09 -0.62
N ARG A 156 -13.22 7.69 -0.98
CA ARG A 156 -12.18 7.30 -0.03
C ARG A 156 -11.35 8.46 0.48
N SER A 157 -11.12 9.50 -0.34
CA SER A 157 -10.37 10.69 0.05
C SER A 157 -11.25 11.74 0.72
N GLY A 158 -12.55 11.75 0.44
CA GLY A 158 -13.47 12.80 0.88
C GLY A 158 -13.43 14.04 -0.01
N GLN A 159 -12.77 13.98 -1.17
CA GLN A 159 -12.77 15.04 -2.18
C GLN A 159 -14.04 15.00 -3.03
N ASP A 160 -14.43 16.14 -3.56
CA ASP A 160 -15.51 16.19 -4.56
C ASP A 160 -15.10 15.46 -5.84
N ILE A 161 -16.06 14.75 -6.46
CA ILE A 161 -15.83 13.98 -7.68
C ILE A 161 -15.25 14.83 -8.83
N GLU A 162 -15.66 16.07 -8.95
CA GLU A 162 -15.18 17.02 -9.97
C GLU A 162 -13.72 17.42 -9.72
N VAL A 163 -13.32 17.53 -8.45
CA VAL A 163 -11.92 17.76 -8.05
C VAL A 163 -11.06 16.57 -8.43
N VAL A 164 -11.50 15.36 -8.07
CA VAL A 164 -10.78 14.12 -8.41
C VAL A 164 -10.67 13.96 -9.93
N ALA A 165 -11.77 14.18 -10.68
CA ALA A 165 -11.78 14.06 -12.13
C ALA A 165 -10.78 15.02 -12.82
N ARG A 166 -10.66 16.25 -12.31
CA ARG A 166 -9.67 17.23 -12.77
C ARG A 166 -8.25 16.81 -12.42
N ASP A 167 -8.03 16.36 -11.17
CA ASP A 167 -6.71 16.07 -10.62
C ASP A 167 -6.13 14.74 -11.12
N THR A 168 -6.98 13.84 -11.64
CA THR A 168 -6.59 12.60 -12.30
C THR A 168 -6.47 12.72 -13.83
N ASP A 169 -6.79 13.86 -14.43
CA ASP A 169 -6.71 14.02 -15.90
C ASP A 169 -5.29 13.84 -16.44
N ARG A 170 -4.28 14.16 -15.63
CA ARG A 170 -2.85 13.94 -15.89
C ARG A 170 -2.18 13.40 -14.65
N ASP A 171 -0.91 12.99 -14.79
CA ASP A 171 -0.10 12.51 -13.67
C ASP A 171 -0.04 13.56 -12.56
N ASN A 172 -0.60 13.24 -11.42
CA ASN A 172 -0.62 14.09 -10.24
C ASN A 172 0.21 13.42 -9.13
N PHE A 173 1.45 13.88 -8.98
CA PHE A 173 2.40 13.37 -7.99
C PHE A 173 2.26 14.11 -6.67
N MET A 174 2.20 13.33 -5.59
CA MET A 174 2.08 13.82 -4.22
C MET A 174 3.20 13.27 -3.36
N SER A 175 3.72 14.09 -2.46
CA SER A 175 4.49 13.61 -1.32
C SER A 175 3.58 12.85 -0.35
N ALA A 176 4.15 12.16 0.62
CA ALA A 176 3.36 11.51 1.67
C ALA A 176 2.48 12.52 2.43
N GLN A 177 3.00 13.73 2.70
CA GLN A 177 2.26 14.78 3.39
C GLN A 177 1.11 15.33 2.54
N ASP A 178 1.35 15.60 1.24
CA ASP A 178 0.29 16.05 0.32
C ASP A 178 -0.83 15.01 0.21
N ALA A 179 -0.48 13.71 0.25
CA ALA A 179 -1.45 12.63 0.20
C ALA A 179 -2.33 12.53 1.46
N VAL A 180 -1.80 12.91 2.64
CA VAL A 180 -2.62 13.07 3.86
C VAL A 180 -3.58 14.24 3.69
N GLU A 181 -3.10 15.39 3.23
CA GLU A 181 -3.91 16.60 3.03
C GLU A 181 -5.00 16.39 1.98
N TYR A 182 -4.69 15.62 0.94
CA TYR A 182 -5.67 15.23 -0.07
C TYR A 182 -6.69 14.21 0.45
N GLY A 183 -6.32 13.41 1.46
CA GLY A 183 -7.16 12.37 2.06
C GLY A 183 -6.98 10.96 1.47
N LEU A 184 -5.94 10.76 0.64
CA LEU A 184 -5.62 9.43 0.10
C LEU A 184 -5.10 8.48 1.17
N ILE A 185 -4.40 9.01 2.17
CA ILE A 185 -3.91 8.28 3.34
C ILE A 185 -4.26 9.04 4.62
N ASP A 186 -4.09 8.39 5.76
CA ASP A 186 -4.47 8.96 7.05
C ASP A 186 -3.26 9.56 7.80
N GLU A 187 -2.05 8.98 7.64
CA GLU A 187 -0.87 9.40 8.41
C GLU A 187 0.44 9.06 7.70
N VAL A 188 1.47 9.87 7.96
CA VAL A 188 2.86 9.57 7.58
C VAL A 188 3.57 8.93 8.76
N LEU A 189 3.99 7.66 8.60
CA LEU A 189 4.70 6.93 9.64
C LEU A 189 6.13 7.43 9.78
N THR A 190 6.42 8.13 10.88
CA THR A 190 7.76 8.54 11.26
C THR A 190 8.22 7.75 12.48
N ARG A 191 9.52 7.48 12.57
CA ARG A 191 10.08 6.98 13.81
C ARG A 191 10.04 8.11 14.84
N GLU A 192 9.43 7.88 16.00
CA GLU A 192 9.53 8.82 17.10
C GLU A 192 11.02 9.11 17.36
N PRO A 193 11.41 10.40 17.55
CA PRO A 193 12.77 10.72 17.95
C PRO A 193 13.04 9.97 19.27
N VAL A 194 14.05 9.11 19.26
CA VAL A 194 14.57 8.59 20.53
C VAL A 194 15.11 9.80 21.26
N GLU A 195 14.43 10.25 22.32
CA GLU A 195 15.00 11.20 23.25
C GLU A 195 16.29 10.57 23.80
N LEU A 196 17.41 11.00 23.27
CA LEU A 196 18.70 10.76 23.89
C LEU A 196 18.69 11.52 25.20
N SER A 197 18.23 10.89 26.26
CA SER A 197 18.47 11.40 27.59
C SER A 197 19.98 11.53 27.72
N LEU A 198 20.45 12.77 27.76
CA LEU A 198 21.84 13.07 28.09
C LEU A 198 22.09 12.48 29.47
N ILE A 199 22.69 11.28 29.49
CA ILE A 199 23.25 10.74 30.71
C ILE A 199 24.30 11.75 31.10
N HIS A 200 24.04 12.54 32.15
CA HIS A 200 25.01 13.38 32.79
C HIS A 200 26.10 12.45 33.32
N ILE A 201 27.20 12.34 32.56
CA ILE A 201 28.43 11.79 33.08
C ILE A 201 28.94 12.84 34.08
N SER A 202 28.64 12.63 35.35
CA SER A 202 29.25 13.40 36.44
C SER A 202 30.76 13.14 36.38
N GLU A 203 31.53 14.21 36.15
CA GLU A 203 33.01 14.14 36.25
C GLU A 203 33.43 13.53 37.60
N PRO A 204 34.41 12.62 37.61
CA PRO A 204 34.92 12.10 38.89
C PRO A 204 35.57 13.23 39.68
N THR A 205 35.06 13.47 40.86
CA THR A 205 35.61 14.42 41.87
C THR A 205 37.05 14.05 42.10
N ARG A 206 37.99 14.93 41.75
CA ARG A 206 39.40 14.83 42.14
C ARG A 206 39.48 14.96 43.65
N HIS A 207 39.73 13.86 44.35
CA HIS A 207 40.23 13.92 45.70
C HIS A 207 41.65 14.49 45.70
N SER A 208 41.81 15.74 46.18
CA SER A 208 43.08 16.30 46.51
C SER A 208 43.59 15.62 47.81
N LEU A 209 44.61 14.80 47.66
CA LEU A 209 45.44 14.38 48.80
C LEU A 209 46.24 15.59 49.24
N ILE A 210 45.95 16.12 50.43
CA ILE A 210 46.85 17.00 51.16
C ILE A 210 47.54 16.14 52.22
N SER A 211 48.83 16.14 52.13
CA SER A 211 49.85 15.50 53.01
C SER A 211 49.77 15.93 54.46
#